data_9ed3816e511f83f5483c565a481d3f16
#
_entry.id   9ed3816e511f83f5483c565a481d3f16
#
_cell.length_a   1.000
_cell.length_b   1.000
_cell.length_c   1.000
_cell.angle_alpha   90.00
_cell.angle_beta   90.00
_cell.angle_gamma   90.00
#
_symmetry.space_group_name_H-M   'P 1'
#
loop_
_entity.id
_entity.type
_entity.pdbx_description
1 polymer ?
#
loop_
_entity_poly.entity_id
_entity_poly.type
_entity_poly.pdbx_seq_one_letter_code
_entity_poly.pdbx_strand_id
1 'polypeptide(L)'
;EDFIDMREQWHNREGDYKTYIDAVVATFEKHIKGVHYGELADIGRQVVVRKRHQVYRYTRDLITNLKADNYYLVAISHSPKTVVDNFCLQYGFDKIYGRLYEIGPQDRFTGVTTNEHLISNKANIAKRVFEHNSNLTMKDSLAVGDTDSDISLLESVDFPICFNPNEVLYNYALRMKWEVVVERKDVIYHL
;
A
#
# COMPACT_ATOMS: atom_id res chain seq x y z
N GLU A 1 -8.17 5.87 -21.39
CA GLU A 1 -7.41 6.81 -22.25
C GLU A 1 -6.66 7.85 -21.41
N ASP A 2 -7.25 8.40 -20.34
CA ASP A 2 -6.75 9.59 -19.61
C ASP A 2 -5.35 9.43 -18.95
N PHE A 3 -4.81 8.22 -18.79
CA PHE A 3 -3.49 7.97 -18.20
C PHE A 3 -2.51 7.26 -19.17
N ILE A 4 -2.91 7.00 -20.41
CA ILE A 4 -2.10 6.22 -21.36
C ILE A 4 -0.78 6.90 -21.67
N ASP A 5 -0.82 8.19 -21.93
CA ASP A 5 0.38 8.97 -22.27
C ASP A 5 1.39 8.99 -21.11
N MET A 6 0.90 9.14 -19.86
CA MET A 6 1.75 9.12 -18.65
C MET A 6 2.34 7.73 -18.44
N ARG A 7 1.56 6.67 -18.73
CA ARG A 7 2.06 5.29 -18.68
C ARG A 7 3.14 5.04 -19.71
N GLU A 8 2.96 5.52 -20.94
CA GLU A 8 3.94 5.37 -22.01
C GLU A 8 5.23 6.12 -21.68
N GLN A 9 5.16 7.36 -21.22
CA GLN A 9 6.33 8.11 -20.75
C GLN A 9 7.07 7.35 -19.64
N TRP A 10 6.35 6.84 -18.63
CA TRP A 10 6.95 6.03 -17.58
C TRP A 10 7.63 4.76 -18.12
N HIS A 11 6.98 4.04 -19.04
CA HIS A 11 7.54 2.83 -19.66
C HIS A 11 8.77 3.14 -20.52
N ASN A 12 8.78 4.28 -21.20
CA ASN A 12 9.89 4.76 -22.01
C ASN A 12 11.03 5.39 -21.18
N ARG A 13 10.89 5.48 -19.85
CA ARG A 13 11.86 6.12 -18.95
C ARG A 13 11.99 7.63 -19.14
N GLU A 14 10.94 8.29 -19.60
CA GLU A 14 10.89 9.73 -19.88
C GLU A 14 10.14 10.51 -18.78
N GLY A 15 9.29 9.84 -17.99
CA GLY A 15 8.52 10.42 -16.90
C GLY A 15 8.84 9.79 -15.53
N ASP A 16 8.30 10.38 -14.48
CA ASP A 16 8.42 9.86 -13.13
C ASP A 16 7.22 8.95 -12.75
N TYR A 17 7.46 8.05 -11.79
CA TYR A 17 6.46 7.09 -11.34
C TYR A 17 5.26 7.78 -10.68
N LYS A 18 5.49 8.87 -9.95
CA LYS A 18 4.44 9.58 -9.23
C LYS A 18 3.41 10.18 -10.19
N THR A 19 3.86 10.87 -11.23
CA THR A 19 2.99 11.46 -12.27
C THR A 19 2.10 10.40 -12.92
N TYR A 20 2.67 9.24 -13.23
CA TYR A 20 1.89 8.12 -13.77
C TYR A 20 0.82 7.63 -12.79
N ILE A 21 1.17 7.40 -11.53
CA ILE A 21 0.22 6.90 -10.52
C ILE A 21 -0.86 7.94 -10.22
N ASP A 22 -0.51 9.21 -10.11
CA ASP A 22 -1.49 10.30 -9.89
C ASP A 22 -2.53 10.34 -11.03
N ALA A 23 -2.10 10.16 -12.28
CA ALA A 23 -3.02 10.08 -13.43
C ALA A 23 -3.93 8.83 -13.37
N VAL A 24 -3.41 7.68 -12.93
CA VAL A 24 -4.21 6.46 -12.74
C VAL A 24 -5.27 6.68 -11.65
N VAL A 25 -4.88 7.27 -10.52
CA VAL A 25 -5.81 7.55 -9.40
C VAL A 25 -6.89 8.54 -9.84
N ALA A 26 -6.53 9.64 -10.49
CA ALA A 26 -7.51 10.62 -10.99
C ALA A 26 -8.49 10.00 -11.98
N THR A 27 -8.00 9.14 -12.89
CA THR A 27 -8.85 8.40 -13.84
C THR A 27 -9.80 7.45 -13.10
N PHE A 28 -9.32 6.71 -12.11
CA PHE A 28 -10.15 5.83 -11.30
C PHE A 28 -11.25 6.62 -10.56
N GLU A 29 -10.90 7.73 -9.90
CA GLU A 29 -11.84 8.56 -9.15
C GLU A 29 -12.92 9.19 -10.06
N LYS A 30 -12.55 9.58 -11.27
CA LYS A 30 -13.49 10.06 -12.28
C LYS A 30 -14.51 9.00 -12.69
N HIS A 31 -14.09 7.74 -12.83
CA HIS A 31 -14.93 6.65 -13.36
C HIS A 31 -15.67 5.85 -12.29
N ILE A 32 -15.27 5.94 -11.01
CA ILE A 32 -15.96 5.21 -9.93
C ILE A 32 -17.35 5.78 -9.63
N LYS A 33 -17.58 7.07 -9.93
CA LYS A 33 -18.86 7.73 -9.67
C LYS A 33 -20.00 7.01 -10.39
N GLY A 34 -21.02 6.64 -9.63
CA GLY A 34 -22.19 5.92 -10.15
C GLY A 34 -22.02 4.40 -10.28
N VAL A 35 -20.80 3.87 -10.09
CA VAL A 35 -20.56 2.43 -10.05
C VAL A 35 -21.19 1.85 -8.78
N HIS A 36 -21.83 0.68 -8.89
CA HIS A 36 -22.41 0.00 -7.73
C HIS A 36 -21.31 -0.65 -6.90
N TYR A 37 -21.42 -0.54 -5.57
CA TYR A 37 -20.41 -1.11 -4.64
C TYR A 37 -20.12 -2.60 -4.89
N GLY A 38 -21.16 -3.40 -5.11
CA GLY A 38 -21.02 -4.83 -5.40
C GLY A 38 -20.23 -5.10 -6.68
N GLU A 39 -20.41 -4.29 -7.72
CA GLU A 39 -19.65 -4.42 -8.97
C GLU A 39 -18.14 -4.16 -8.75
N LEU A 40 -17.78 -3.10 -8.04
CA LEU A 40 -16.39 -2.84 -7.72
C LEU A 40 -15.79 -3.93 -6.83
N ALA A 41 -16.56 -4.44 -5.86
CA ALA A 41 -16.13 -5.53 -4.99
C ALA A 41 -15.89 -6.82 -5.79
N ASP A 42 -16.74 -7.14 -6.76
CA ASP A 42 -16.57 -8.30 -7.65
C ASP A 42 -15.32 -8.17 -8.53
N ILE A 43 -15.11 -6.99 -9.12
CA ILE A 43 -13.91 -6.69 -9.90
C ILE A 43 -12.67 -6.84 -9.01
N GLY A 44 -12.69 -6.29 -7.79
CA GLY A 44 -11.60 -6.42 -6.82
C GLY A 44 -11.25 -7.88 -6.53
N ARG A 45 -12.26 -8.73 -6.27
CA ARG A 45 -12.06 -10.18 -6.08
C ARG A 45 -11.43 -10.84 -7.29
N GLN A 46 -11.91 -10.52 -8.51
CA GLN A 46 -11.35 -11.09 -9.74
C GLN A 46 -9.88 -10.68 -9.96
N VAL A 47 -9.54 -9.43 -9.70
CA VAL A 47 -8.15 -8.94 -9.77
C VAL A 47 -7.27 -9.72 -8.81
N VAL A 48 -7.72 -9.87 -7.56
CA VAL A 48 -6.97 -10.62 -6.54
C VAL A 48 -6.77 -12.08 -6.95
N VAL A 49 -7.81 -12.77 -7.42
CA VAL A 49 -7.70 -14.17 -7.89
C VAL A 49 -6.66 -14.30 -9.02
N ARG A 50 -6.62 -13.36 -9.96
CA ARG A 50 -5.67 -13.38 -11.08
C ARG A 50 -4.24 -13.04 -10.68
N LYS A 51 -4.06 -12.17 -9.67
CA LYS A 51 -2.77 -11.56 -9.32
C LYS A 51 -2.15 -12.06 -8.01
N ARG A 52 -2.88 -12.80 -7.20
CA ARG A 52 -2.44 -13.24 -5.85
C ARG A 52 -1.09 -13.95 -5.81
N HIS A 53 -0.67 -14.58 -6.88
CA HIS A 53 0.62 -15.27 -6.94
C HIS A 53 1.76 -14.40 -7.51
N GLN A 54 1.43 -13.17 -7.95
CA GLN A 54 2.41 -12.22 -8.49
C GLN A 54 2.90 -11.28 -7.38
N VAL A 55 3.50 -11.85 -6.35
CA VAL A 55 4.06 -11.12 -5.21
C VAL A 55 5.56 -11.32 -5.14
N TYR A 56 6.25 -10.35 -4.60
CA TYR A 56 7.68 -10.44 -4.36
C TYR A 56 7.99 -11.51 -3.30
N ARG A 57 9.07 -12.26 -3.51
CA ARG A 57 9.49 -13.34 -2.60
C ARG A 57 9.88 -12.78 -1.24
N TYR A 58 10.67 -11.70 -1.24
CA TYR A 58 11.12 -11.07 0.00
C TYR A 58 9.95 -10.74 0.92
N THR A 59 8.98 -9.96 0.45
CA THR A 59 7.85 -9.53 1.29
C THR A 59 6.92 -10.68 1.68
N ARG A 60 6.71 -11.67 0.79
CA ARG A 60 5.94 -12.86 1.10
C ARG A 60 6.59 -13.67 2.23
N ASP A 61 7.89 -13.91 2.13
CA ASP A 61 8.63 -14.73 3.09
C ASP A 61 8.78 -13.97 4.42
N LEU A 62 8.97 -12.64 4.38
CA LEU A 62 8.96 -11.78 5.56
C LEU A 62 7.62 -11.87 6.32
N ILE A 63 6.48 -11.75 5.62
CA ILE A 63 5.14 -11.90 6.24
C ILE A 63 5.01 -13.27 6.90
N THR A 64 5.47 -14.33 6.27
CA THR A 64 5.41 -15.68 6.81
C THR A 64 6.20 -15.81 8.10
N ASN A 65 7.42 -15.27 8.14
CA ASN A 65 8.28 -15.27 9.32
C ASN A 65 7.70 -14.44 10.46
N LEU A 66 7.26 -13.21 10.18
CA LEU A 66 6.67 -12.34 11.18
C LEU A 66 5.42 -12.97 11.82
N LYS A 67 4.60 -13.68 11.04
CA LYS A 67 3.46 -14.41 11.59
C LYS A 67 3.88 -15.59 12.47
N ALA A 68 4.91 -16.33 12.09
CA ALA A 68 5.46 -17.41 12.91
C ALA A 68 5.99 -16.88 14.27
N ASP A 69 6.51 -15.66 14.27
CA ASP A 69 7.01 -14.95 15.46
C ASP A 69 5.91 -14.16 16.21
N ASN A 70 4.64 -14.39 15.87
CA ASN A 70 3.45 -13.76 16.48
C ASN A 70 3.40 -12.23 16.36
N TYR A 71 3.95 -11.65 15.32
CA TYR A 71 3.75 -10.24 15.02
C TYR A 71 2.30 -9.95 14.63
N TYR A 72 1.80 -8.80 15.07
CA TYR A 72 0.52 -8.25 14.64
C TYR A 72 0.72 -7.49 13.32
N LEU A 73 0.11 -7.98 12.25
CA LEU A 73 0.34 -7.47 10.90
C LEU A 73 -0.70 -6.42 10.51
N VAL A 74 -0.22 -5.24 10.12
CA VAL A 74 -1.06 -4.12 9.66
C VAL A 74 -0.72 -3.78 8.22
N ALA A 75 -1.74 -3.75 7.36
CA ALA A 75 -1.61 -3.24 6.00
C ALA A 75 -2.20 -1.83 5.91
N ILE A 76 -1.45 -0.89 5.33
CA ILE A 76 -1.89 0.48 5.09
C ILE A 76 -1.61 0.84 3.63
N SER A 77 -2.67 1.09 2.84
CA SER A 77 -2.56 1.33 1.41
C SER A 77 -3.45 2.48 0.95
N HIS A 78 -2.99 3.26 -0.03
CA HIS A 78 -3.81 4.23 -0.76
C HIS A 78 -4.72 3.59 -1.81
N SER A 79 -4.60 2.30 -2.07
CA SER A 79 -5.50 1.56 -2.97
C SER A 79 -6.89 1.40 -2.37
N PRO A 80 -7.94 1.21 -3.20
CA PRO A 80 -9.31 1.00 -2.74
C PRO A 80 -9.41 -0.15 -1.72
N LYS A 81 -10.07 0.11 -0.60
CA LYS A 81 -10.21 -0.87 0.48
C LYS A 81 -10.83 -2.19 0.01
N THR A 82 -11.78 -2.15 -0.92
CA THR A 82 -12.40 -3.34 -1.52
C THR A 82 -11.41 -4.30 -2.19
N VAL A 83 -10.28 -3.78 -2.67
CA VAL A 83 -9.21 -4.60 -3.27
C VAL A 83 -8.20 -5.03 -2.21
N VAL A 84 -7.77 -4.08 -1.36
CA VAL A 84 -6.74 -4.31 -0.34
C VAL A 84 -7.19 -5.37 0.66
N ASP A 85 -8.45 -5.33 1.12
CA ASP A 85 -9.00 -6.32 2.04
C ASP A 85 -8.89 -7.74 1.47
N ASN A 86 -9.39 -7.94 0.26
CA ASN A 86 -9.38 -9.26 -0.39
C ASN A 86 -7.96 -9.80 -0.60
N PHE A 87 -6.99 -8.91 -0.85
CA PHE A 87 -5.60 -9.29 -1.03
C PHE A 87 -4.92 -9.61 0.31
N CYS A 88 -4.99 -8.72 1.29
CA CYS A 88 -4.27 -8.84 2.55
C CYS A 88 -4.83 -9.95 3.47
N LEU A 89 -6.13 -10.22 3.43
CA LEU A 89 -6.74 -11.29 4.21
C LEU A 89 -6.14 -12.68 3.89
N GLN A 90 -5.76 -12.95 2.63
CA GLN A 90 -5.14 -14.23 2.26
C GLN A 90 -3.75 -14.42 2.87
N TYR A 91 -3.06 -13.32 3.17
CA TYR A 91 -1.74 -13.33 3.82
C TYR A 91 -1.86 -13.23 5.34
N GLY A 92 -3.10 -13.19 5.87
CA GLY A 92 -3.38 -13.20 7.29
C GLY A 92 -3.00 -11.92 8.01
N PHE A 93 -3.17 -10.76 7.37
CA PHE A 93 -3.07 -9.48 8.07
C PHE A 93 -4.19 -9.33 9.09
N ASP A 94 -3.84 -8.85 10.28
CA ASP A 94 -4.77 -8.68 11.41
C ASP A 94 -5.59 -7.40 11.27
N LYS A 95 -5.01 -6.36 10.68
CA LYS A 95 -5.68 -5.08 10.43
C LYS A 95 -5.35 -4.54 9.05
N ILE A 96 -6.38 -4.03 8.35
CA ILE A 96 -6.22 -3.58 6.97
C ILE A 96 -6.86 -2.21 6.80
N TYR A 97 -6.08 -1.25 6.32
CA TYR A 97 -6.50 0.10 5.98
C TYR A 97 -6.30 0.34 4.48
N GLY A 98 -7.37 0.71 3.80
CA GLY A 98 -7.37 1.09 2.39
C GLY A 98 -8.16 2.37 2.20
N ARG A 99 -8.04 3.00 1.03
CA ARG A 99 -8.81 4.19 0.70
C ARG A 99 -10.31 3.86 0.65
N LEU A 100 -11.09 4.69 1.32
CA LEU A 100 -12.55 4.58 1.36
C LEU A 100 -13.18 5.61 0.42
N TYR A 101 -14.20 5.17 -0.29
CA TYR A 101 -15.03 6.04 -1.13
C TYR A 101 -16.45 6.08 -0.58
N GLU A 102 -17.06 7.26 -0.64
CA GLU A 102 -18.41 7.47 -0.16
C GLU A 102 -19.42 6.67 -1.00
N ILE A 103 -20.33 5.98 -0.31
CA ILE A 103 -21.43 5.26 -0.93
C ILE A 103 -22.70 6.06 -0.71
N GLY A 104 -23.33 6.47 -1.79
CA GLY A 104 -24.58 7.19 -1.82
C GLY A 104 -25.80 6.29 -1.98
N PRO A 105 -26.94 6.85 -2.44
CA PRO A 105 -28.18 6.09 -2.67
C PRO A 105 -27.97 4.91 -3.61
N GLN A 106 -28.74 3.85 -3.42
CA GLN A 106 -28.72 2.62 -4.23
C GLN A 106 -27.34 1.94 -4.26
N ASP A 107 -26.57 2.06 -3.19
CA ASP A 107 -25.23 1.48 -3.05
C ASP A 107 -24.26 1.87 -4.18
N ARG A 108 -24.39 3.10 -4.70
CA ARG A 108 -23.51 3.64 -5.74
C ARG A 108 -22.50 4.62 -5.17
N PHE A 109 -21.27 4.55 -5.66
CA PHE A 109 -20.24 5.50 -5.28
C PHE A 109 -20.58 6.92 -5.73
N THR A 110 -20.38 7.91 -4.84
CA THR A 110 -20.56 9.33 -5.18
C THR A 110 -19.37 9.92 -5.94
N GLY A 111 -18.22 9.25 -5.92
CA GLY A 111 -16.96 9.75 -6.43
C GLY A 111 -16.16 10.56 -5.40
N VAL A 112 -16.64 10.67 -4.17
CA VAL A 112 -15.96 11.38 -3.08
C VAL A 112 -15.14 10.39 -2.26
N THR A 113 -13.87 10.73 -1.99
CA THR A 113 -13.01 10.00 -1.06
C THR A 113 -13.36 10.38 0.37
N THR A 114 -13.55 9.40 1.24
CA THR A 114 -13.84 9.62 2.66
C THR A 114 -12.60 9.38 3.52
N ASN A 115 -12.49 10.13 4.63
CA ASN A 115 -11.42 9.96 5.62
C ASN A 115 -9.99 9.99 5.03
N GLU A 116 -9.76 10.72 3.96
CA GLU A 116 -8.47 10.84 3.30
C GLU A 116 -7.36 11.30 4.26
N HIS A 117 -7.70 12.20 5.19
CA HIS A 117 -6.79 12.68 6.24
C HIS A 117 -6.28 11.58 7.17
N LEU A 118 -7.00 10.46 7.29
CA LEU A 118 -6.54 9.31 8.09
C LEU A 118 -5.51 8.48 7.33
N ILE A 119 -5.62 8.38 6.01
CA ILE A 119 -4.72 7.55 5.19
C ILE A 119 -3.50 8.35 4.72
N SER A 120 -3.61 9.67 4.62
CA SER A 120 -2.53 10.57 4.18
C SER A 120 -1.30 10.54 5.12
N ASN A 121 -1.48 10.18 6.38
CA ASN A 121 -0.38 10.00 7.32
C ASN A 121 -0.42 8.57 7.91
N LYS A 122 0.39 7.69 7.35
CA LYS A 122 0.44 6.27 7.73
C LYS A 122 0.93 6.06 9.18
N ALA A 123 1.79 6.95 9.70
CA ALA A 123 2.22 6.90 11.10
C ALA A 123 1.06 7.11 12.07
N ASN A 124 0.12 8.02 11.75
CA ASN A 124 -1.06 8.22 12.58
C ASN A 124 -1.96 6.99 12.64
N ILE A 125 -2.05 6.23 11.54
CA ILE A 125 -2.79 4.97 11.52
C ILE A 125 -2.10 3.95 12.41
N ALA A 126 -0.78 3.77 12.26
CA ALA A 126 -0.01 2.87 13.10
C ALA A 126 -0.17 3.21 14.58
N LYS A 127 -0.02 4.47 14.96
CA LYS A 127 -0.25 4.97 16.32
C LYS A 127 -1.64 4.63 16.83
N ARG A 128 -2.68 4.86 16.01
CA ARG A 128 -4.07 4.55 16.38
C ARG A 128 -4.29 3.05 16.62
N VAL A 129 -3.72 2.17 15.78
CA VAL A 129 -3.77 0.72 15.98
C VAL A 129 -3.20 0.36 17.33
N PHE A 130 -2.11 1.00 17.68
CA PHE A 130 -1.39 0.80 18.94
C PHE A 130 -2.22 1.22 20.15
N GLU A 131 -2.76 2.44 20.12
CA GLU A 131 -3.58 3.00 21.20
C GLU A 131 -4.85 2.17 21.48
N HIS A 132 -5.37 1.45 20.48
CA HIS A 132 -6.56 0.64 20.60
C HIS A 132 -6.29 -0.85 20.90
N ASN A 133 -5.02 -1.23 21.06
CA ASN A 133 -4.61 -2.61 21.31
C ASN A 133 -3.54 -2.66 22.41
N SER A 134 -3.97 -2.70 23.66
CA SER A 134 -3.09 -2.67 24.84
C SER A 134 -2.08 -3.82 24.93
N ASN A 135 -2.26 -4.88 24.15
CA ASN A 135 -1.37 -6.04 24.11
C ASN A 135 -0.22 -5.89 23.11
N LEU A 136 -0.21 -4.82 22.31
CA LEU A 136 0.85 -4.56 21.35
C LEU A 136 1.97 -3.74 21.99
N THR A 137 3.20 -3.95 21.53
CA THR A 137 4.37 -3.13 21.87
C THR A 137 5.02 -2.58 20.60
N MET A 138 5.53 -1.34 20.62
CA MET A 138 6.33 -0.79 19.52
C MET A 138 7.76 -1.33 19.51
N LYS A 139 8.19 -1.91 20.63
CA LYS A 139 9.50 -2.53 20.70
C LYS A 139 9.59 -3.66 19.68
N ASP A 140 10.68 -3.65 18.94
CA ASP A 140 10.96 -4.56 17.82
C ASP A 140 9.96 -4.43 16.65
N SER A 141 9.28 -3.26 16.53
CA SER A 141 8.36 -2.97 15.44
C SER A 141 9.10 -2.82 14.11
N LEU A 142 8.45 -3.27 13.03
CA LEU A 142 8.99 -3.25 11.67
C LEU A 142 7.97 -2.63 10.72
N ALA A 143 8.44 -1.80 9.79
CA ALA A 143 7.63 -1.30 8.68
C ALA A 143 8.35 -1.47 7.35
N VAL A 144 7.58 -1.75 6.32
CA VAL A 144 8.05 -1.85 4.93
C VAL A 144 7.33 -0.80 4.09
N GLY A 145 8.09 -0.01 3.34
CA GLY A 145 7.57 1.02 2.44
C GLY A 145 8.33 1.08 1.12
N ASP A 146 7.68 1.62 0.07
CA ASP A 146 8.25 1.71 -1.28
C ASP A 146 8.25 3.12 -1.85
N THR A 147 7.56 4.08 -1.21
CA THR A 147 7.48 5.45 -1.68
C THR A 147 7.74 6.47 -0.56
N ASP A 148 7.97 7.72 -0.96
CA ASP A 148 8.12 8.86 -0.03
C ASP A 148 6.94 9.04 0.92
N SER A 149 5.74 8.61 0.55
CA SER A 149 4.56 8.63 1.43
C SER A 149 4.67 7.70 2.65
N ASP A 150 5.66 6.79 2.66
CA ASP A 150 5.93 5.85 3.75
C ASP A 150 6.92 6.39 4.78
N ILE A 151 7.62 7.47 4.48
CA ILE A 151 8.70 8.01 5.34
C ILE A 151 8.21 8.18 6.78
N SER A 152 7.05 8.82 6.99
CA SER A 152 6.53 9.04 8.35
C SER A 152 6.26 7.74 9.12
N LEU A 153 5.82 6.68 8.44
CA LEU A 153 5.63 5.37 9.03
C LEU A 153 6.98 4.71 9.36
N LEU A 154 7.92 4.75 8.42
CA LEU A 154 9.25 4.18 8.59
C LEU A 154 10.03 4.85 9.71
N GLU A 155 9.86 6.17 9.94
CA GLU A 155 10.43 6.90 11.07
C GLU A 155 9.86 6.48 12.44
N SER A 156 8.67 5.86 12.45
CA SER A 156 7.96 5.54 13.69
C SER A 156 8.22 4.13 14.24
N VAL A 157 9.07 3.36 13.60
CA VAL A 157 9.38 1.96 13.96
C VAL A 157 10.85 1.73 14.25
N ASP A 158 11.16 0.62 14.92
CA ASP A 158 12.55 0.25 15.23
C ASP A 158 13.32 -0.28 14.02
N PHE A 159 12.63 -0.99 13.11
CA PHE A 159 13.21 -1.60 11.91
C PHE A 159 12.53 -1.11 10.63
N PRO A 160 12.93 0.05 10.10
CA PRO A 160 12.46 0.55 8.81
C PRO A 160 13.13 -0.20 7.65
N ILE A 161 12.33 -0.70 6.70
CA ILE A 161 12.79 -1.36 5.49
C ILE A 161 12.21 -0.66 4.27
N CYS A 162 13.08 -0.16 3.40
CA CYS A 162 12.70 0.44 2.12
C CYS A 162 12.78 -0.62 1.03
N PHE A 163 11.62 -1.14 0.61
CA PHE A 163 11.55 -2.22 -0.37
C PHE A 163 11.22 -1.71 -1.77
N ASN A 164 12.13 -1.97 -2.73
CA ASN A 164 12.02 -1.46 -4.10
C ASN A 164 11.68 0.05 -4.14
N PRO A 165 12.38 0.90 -3.38
CA PRO A 165 11.98 2.28 -3.15
C PRO A 165 12.00 3.14 -4.42
N ASN A 166 11.11 4.15 -4.47
CA ASN A 166 11.26 5.23 -5.42
C ASN A 166 12.51 6.07 -5.09
N GLU A 167 12.92 6.95 -6.00
CA GLU A 167 14.15 7.75 -5.86
C GLU A 167 14.17 8.59 -4.56
N VAL A 168 13.04 9.20 -4.22
CA VAL A 168 12.92 10.07 -3.05
C VAL A 168 13.13 9.27 -1.76
N LEU A 169 12.43 8.14 -1.62
CA LEU A 169 12.59 7.26 -0.46
C LEU A 169 13.98 6.65 -0.41
N TYR A 170 14.55 6.22 -1.54
CA TYR A 170 15.91 5.69 -1.60
C TYR A 170 16.95 6.68 -1.07
N ASN A 171 16.91 7.94 -1.56
CA ASN A 171 17.81 8.98 -1.11
C ASN A 171 17.62 9.33 0.38
N TYR A 172 16.38 9.24 0.88
CA TYR A 172 16.09 9.41 2.30
C TYR A 172 16.67 8.26 3.14
N ALA A 173 16.45 7.01 2.72
CA ALA A 173 16.95 5.81 3.40
C ALA A 173 18.47 5.82 3.54
N LEU A 174 19.21 6.21 2.49
CA LEU A 174 20.68 6.34 2.56
C LEU A 174 21.13 7.34 3.62
N ARG A 175 20.47 8.49 3.74
CA ARG A 175 20.78 9.50 4.75
C ARG A 175 20.51 9.01 6.18
N MET A 176 19.42 8.28 6.35
CA MET A 176 18.98 7.73 7.64
C MET A 176 19.66 6.41 8.00
N LYS A 177 20.42 5.83 7.06
CA LYS A 177 21.03 4.48 7.16
C LYS A 177 20.00 3.39 7.42
N TRP A 178 18.85 3.50 6.78
CA TRP A 178 17.81 2.48 6.80
C TRP A 178 18.15 1.34 5.84
N GLU A 179 17.63 0.17 6.13
CA GLU A 179 17.78 -0.99 5.24
C GLU A 179 17.05 -0.74 3.93
N VAL A 180 17.76 -0.96 2.82
CA VAL A 180 17.18 -0.93 1.46
C VAL A 180 17.26 -2.32 0.87
N VAL A 181 16.11 -2.86 0.48
CA VAL A 181 15.99 -4.17 -0.16
C VAL A 181 15.43 -4.00 -1.55
N VAL A 182 16.13 -4.57 -2.54
CA VAL A 182 15.69 -4.54 -3.94
C VAL A 182 15.56 -5.98 -4.44
N GLU A 183 14.36 -6.38 -4.84
CA GLU A 183 14.13 -7.65 -5.52
C GLU A 183 13.98 -7.43 -7.01
N ARG A 184 14.88 -8.00 -7.80
CA ARG A 184 14.84 -7.94 -9.25
C ARG A 184 15.15 -9.30 -9.86
N LYS A 185 14.27 -9.77 -10.73
CA LYS A 185 14.30 -11.11 -11.29
C LYS A 185 14.27 -12.15 -10.15
N ASP A 186 15.35 -12.90 -9.97
CA ASP A 186 15.52 -13.97 -8.99
C ASP A 186 16.55 -13.64 -7.90
N VAL A 187 16.96 -12.37 -7.80
CA VAL A 187 17.93 -11.89 -6.80
C VAL A 187 17.30 -10.86 -5.88
N ILE A 188 17.58 -10.99 -4.58
CA ILE A 188 17.28 -10.01 -3.54
C ILE A 188 18.61 -9.35 -3.15
N TYR A 189 18.67 -8.03 -3.27
CA TYR A 189 19.82 -7.21 -2.88
C TYR A 189 19.51 -6.49 -1.57
N HIS A 190 20.43 -6.56 -0.61
CA HIS A 190 20.46 -5.73 0.59
C HIS A 190 21.54 -4.68 0.39
N LEU A 191 21.18 -3.41 0.42
CA LEU A 191 22.03 -2.26 0.05
C LEU A 191 22.30 -1.37 1.26
#